data_dd40d706b92545acb6ab0f17e70e2559
#
_entry.id   dd40d706b92545acb6ab0f17e70e2559
#
_cell.length_a   1.000
_cell.length_b   1.000
_cell.length_c   1.000
_cell.angle_alpha   90.00
_cell.angle_beta   90.00
_cell.angle_gamma   90.00
#
_symmetry.space_group_name_H-M   'P 1'
#
loop_
_entity.id
_entity.type
_entity.pdbx_description
1 polymer ?
#
loop_
_entity_poly.entity_id
_entity_poly.type
_entity_poly.pdbx_seq_one_letter_code
_entity_poly.pdbx_strand_id
1 'polypeptide(L)'
;MISYKDLQIYQRGYEAAKACYRMTEDYPESEKYGVTNQIRRAALSIPLNIAEGFAKRESQSEFKRYLMMAVGSANEMQVLIDFSYDLGYIGNEKYEKARMEYEEIGKMINSFIKTLKTNI
;
A
#
# COMPACT_ATOMS: atom_id res chain seq x y z
N MET A 1 -10.48 15.37 13.19
CA MET A 1 -9.53 14.97 12.13
C MET A 1 -9.44 16.08 11.10
N ILE A 2 -8.26 16.68 10.97
CA ILE A 2 -8.07 17.85 10.13
C ILE A 2 -7.12 17.60 8.95
N SER A 3 -6.44 16.44 8.94
CA SER A 3 -5.46 16.13 7.90
C SER A 3 -5.48 14.64 7.60
N TYR A 4 -5.20 14.28 6.35
CA TYR A 4 -5.02 12.87 5.98
C TYR A 4 -3.92 12.21 6.83
N LYS A 5 -2.98 13.01 7.34
CA LYS A 5 -1.87 12.51 8.17
C LYS A 5 -2.35 11.94 9.51
N ASP A 6 -3.57 12.29 9.92
CA ASP A 6 -4.16 11.78 11.16
C ASP A 6 -4.71 10.36 10.99
N LEU A 7 -4.87 9.90 9.76
CA LEU A 7 -5.42 8.58 9.49
C LEU A 7 -4.35 7.50 9.70
N GLN A 8 -4.67 6.49 10.53
CA GLN A 8 -3.75 5.39 10.78
C GLN A 8 -3.42 4.63 9.48
N ILE A 9 -4.41 4.47 8.60
CA ILE A 9 -4.18 3.80 7.32
C ILE A 9 -3.16 4.54 6.47
N TYR A 10 -3.18 5.88 6.52
CA TYR A 10 -2.16 6.67 5.82
C TYR A 10 -0.79 6.44 6.44
N GLN A 11 -0.70 6.55 7.76
CA GLN A 11 0.57 6.41 8.48
C GLN A 11 1.20 5.05 8.23
N ARG A 12 0.40 3.98 8.30
CA ARG A 12 0.89 2.62 8.05
C ARG A 12 1.35 2.45 6.61
N GLY A 13 0.57 2.94 5.65
CA GLY A 13 0.94 2.85 4.23
C GLY A 13 2.21 3.62 3.92
N TYR A 14 2.35 4.78 4.52
CA TYR A 14 3.53 5.63 4.32
C TYR A 14 4.80 4.95 4.86
N GLU A 15 4.75 4.44 6.09
CA GLU A 15 5.91 3.76 6.68
C GLU A 15 6.24 2.47 5.95
N ALA A 16 5.23 1.73 5.51
CA ALA A 16 5.46 0.52 4.74
C ALA A 16 6.13 0.82 3.40
N ALA A 17 5.77 1.95 2.77
CA ALA A 17 6.40 2.37 1.51
C ALA A 17 7.89 2.68 1.72
N LYS A 18 8.22 3.36 2.81
CA LYS A 18 9.63 3.64 3.15
C LYS A 18 10.41 2.35 3.35
N ALA A 19 9.80 1.39 4.05
CA ALA A 19 10.42 0.08 4.28
C ALA A 19 10.68 -0.64 2.95
N CYS A 20 9.76 -0.53 1.99
CA CYS A 20 9.93 -1.14 0.67
C CYS A 20 11.03 -0.48 -0.13
N TYR A 21 11.21 0.83 -0.02
CA TYR A 21 12.32 1.50 -0.68
C TYR A 21 13.66 0.99 -0.14
N ARG A 22 13.75 0.80 1.19
CA ARG A 22 14.96 0.25 1.80
C ARG A 22 15.20 -1.21 1.39
N MET A 23 14.15 -2.01 1.39
CA MET A 23 14.23 -3.41 1.01
C MET A 23 14.73 -3.58 -0.43
N THR A 24 14.24 -2.75 -1.34
CA THR A 24 14.59 -2.86 -2.75
C THR A 24 15.95 -2.29 -3.10
N GLU A 25 16.63 -1.62 -2.16
CA GLU A 25 18.01 -1.17 -2.39
C GLU A 25 18.94 -2.32 -2.70
N ASP A 26 18.67 -3.50 -2.16
CA ASP A 26 19.49 -4.69 -2.37
C ASP A 26 19.04 -5.55 -3.57
N TYR A 27 18.03 -5.11 -4.29
CA TYR A 27 17.56 -5.84 -5.47
C TYR A 27 18.56 -5.73 -6.60
N PRO A 28 18.60 -6.72 -7.53
CA PRO A 28 19.50 -6.65 -8.67
C PRO A 28 19.33 -5.37 -9.49
N GLU A 29 20.44 -4.81 -9.95
CA GLU A 29 20.43 -3.62 -10.81
C GLU A 29 19.57 -3.85 -12.05
N SER A 30 19.55 -5.09 -12.55
CA SER A 30 18.75 -5.45 -13.73
C SER A 30 17.24 -5.25 -13.53
N GLU A 31 16.78 -5.15 -12.25
CA GLU A 31 15.37 -4.94 -11.93
C GLU A 31 15.02 -3.48 -11.69
N LYS A 32 15.95 -2.57 -11.91
CA LYS A 32 15.73 -1.15 -11.63
C LYS A 32 14.46 -0.60 -12.32
N TYR A 33 14.21 -1.03 -13.55
CA TYR A 33 13.03 -0.63 -14.29
C TYR A 33 11.98 -1.73 -14.36
N GLY A 34 12.17 -2.82 -13.61
CA GLY A 34 11.26 -3.95 -13.51
C GLY A 34 10.61 -4.01 -12.14
N VAL A 35 10.85 -5.12 -11.43
CA VAL A 35 10.21 -5.38 -10.12
C VAL A 35 10.48 -4.29 -9.11
N THR A 36 11.71 -3.77 -9.04
CA THR A 36 12.04 -2.68 -8.11
C THR A 36 11.13 -1.48 -8.33
N ASN A 37 10.98 -1.06 -9.59
CA ASN A 37 10.14 0.08 -9.92
C ASN A 37 8.66 -0.20 -9.60
N GLN A 38 8.19 -1.39 -9.93
CA GLN A 38 6.79 -1.76 -9.67
C GLN A 38 6.46 -1.76 -8.18
N ILE A 39 7.36 -2.31 -7.35
CA ILE A 39 7.19 -2.32 -5.90
C ILE A 39 7.10 -0.90 -5.36
N ARG A 40 8.01 -0.05 -5.78
CA ARG A 40 8.05 1.34 -5.30
C ARG A 40 6.81 2.11 -5.69
N ARG A 41 6.33 1.93 -6.91
CA ARG A 41 5.11 2.59 -7.39
C ARG A 41 3.88 2.09 -6.65
N ALA A 42 3.74 0.77 -6.51
CA ALA A 42 2.58 0.19 -5.83
C ALA A 42 2.57 0.59 -4.35
N ALA A 43 3.73 0.56 -3.69
CA ALA A 43 3.82 0.93 -2.28
C ALA A 43 3.41 2.38 -2.05
N LEU A 44 3.91 3.31 -2.88
CA LEU A 44 3.57 4.73 -2.74
C LEU A 44 2.12 5.02 -3.11
N SER A 45 1.54 4.24 -4.01
CA SER A 45 0.16 4.46 -4.44
C SER A 45 -0.84 4.32 -3.29
N ILE A 46 -0.50 3.57 -2.24
CA ILE A 46 -1.39 3.39 -1.09
C ILE A 46 -1.57 4.72 -0.33
N PRO A 47 -0.53 5.32 0.23
CA PRO A 47 -0.73 6.60 0.93
C PRO A 47 -1.17 7.72 0.00
N LEU A 48 -0.76 7.70 -1.28
CA LEU A 48 -1.20 8.72 -2.23
C LEU A 48 -2.70 8.65 -2.48
N ASN A 49 -3.26 7.45 -2.66
CA ASN A 49 -4.69 7.31 -2.87
C ASN A 49 -5.48 7.63 -1.60
N ILE A 50 -4.96 7.32 -0.43
CA ILE A 50 -5.62 7.68 0.82
C ILE A 50 -5.69 9.20 0.97
N ALA A 51 -4.59 9.90 0.71
CA ALA A 51 -4.55 11.36 0.79
C ALA A 51 -5.48 12.00 -0.24
N GLU A 52 -5.49 11.46 -1.46
CA GLU A 52 -6.35 11.96 -2.53
C GLU A 52 -7.83 11.79 -2.18
N GLY A 53 -8.18 10.60 -1.67
CA GLY A 53 -9.54 10.32 -1.25
C GLY A 53 -9.99 11.22 -0.10
N PHE A 54 -9.10 11.46 0.85
CA PHE A 54 -9.39 12.33 1.98
C PHE A 54 -9.70 13.76 1.50
N ALA A 55 -8.96 14.25 0.51
CA ALA A 55 -9.20 15.57 -0.06
C ALA A 55 -10.60 15.68 -0.70
N LYS A 56 -11.16 14.56 -1.11
CA LYS A 56 -12.48 14.50 -1.75
C LYS A 56 -13.57 13.96 -0.83
N ARG A 57 -13.34 13.99 0.49
CA ARG A 57 -14.21 13.33 1.46
C ARG A 57 -15.61 13.94 1.61
N GLU A 58 -15.85 15.10 1.06
CA GLU A 58 -17.20 15.65 1.00
C GLU A 58 -18.12 14.70 0.25
N SER A 59 -17.60 14.03 -0.76
CA SER A 59 -18.29 12.92 -1.42
C SER A 59 -17.79 11.61 -0.83
N GLN A 60 -18.63 10.95 -0.04
CA GLN A 60 -18.26 9.68 0.57
C GLN A 60 -17.97 8.60 -0.49
N SER A 61 -18.72 8.64 -1.60
CA SER A 61 -18.49 7.68 -2.67
C SER A 61 -17.14 7.91 -3.36
N GLU A 62 -16.69 9.17 -3.50
CA GLU A 62 -15.36 9.47 -4.06
C GLU A 62 -14.28 9.03 -3.09
N PHE A 63 -14.46 9.30 -1.80
CA PHE A 63 -13.52 8.85 -0.78
C PHE A 63 -13.36 7.33 -0.85
N LYS A 64 -14.49 6.62 -0.89
CA LYS A 64 -14.50 5.16 -0.99
C LYS A 64 -13.77 4.68 -2.25
N ARG A 65 -13.99 5.35 -3.37
CA ARG A 65 -13.37 4.97 -4.64
C ARG A 65 -11.83 4.97 -4.53
N TYR A 66 -11.28 6.05 -3.96
CA TYR A 66 -9.82 6.13 -3.78
C TYR A 66 -9.30 5.12 -2.76
N LEU A 67 -10.06 4.87 -1.70
CA LEU A 67 -9.67 3.86 -0.72
C LEU A 67 -9.65 2.46 -1.35
N MET A 68 -10.58 2.18 -2.24
CA MET A 68 -10.59 0.89 -2.94
C MET A 68 -9.41 0.76 -3.88
N MET A 69 -8.96 1.86 -4.48
CA MET A 69 -7.73 1.86 -5.27
C MET A 69 -6.51 1.54 -4.39
N ALA A 70 -6.50 2.06 -3.16
CA ALA A 70 -5.43 1.73 -2.21
C ALA A 70 -5.45 0.25 -1.84
N VAL A 71 -6.64 -0.34 -1.65
CA VAL A 71 -6.76 -1.79 -1.39
C VAL A 71 -6.19 -2.58 -2.57
N GLY A 72 -6.51 -2.16 -3.80
CA GLY A 72 -5.97 -2.80 -5.00
C GLY A 72 -4.46 -2.76 -5.03
N SER A 73 -3.87 -1.63 -4.63
CA SER A 73 -2.41 -1.50 -4.56
C SER A 73 -1.81 -2.41 -3.48
N ALA A 74 -2.51 -2.58 -2.36
CA ALA A 74 -2.05 -3.50 -1.32
C ALA A 74 -2.04 -4.95 -1.82
N ASN A 75 -3.05 -5.33 -2.62
CA ASN A 75 -3.08 -6.65 -3.24
C ASN A 75 -1.96 -6.80 -4.25
N GLU A 76 -1.71 -5.77 -5.04
CA GLU A 76 -0.59 -5.77 -5.99
C GLU A 76 0.74 -5.97 -5.26
N MET A 77 0.92 -5.31 -4.11
CA MET A 77 2.12 -5.49 -3.30
C MET A 77 2.30 -6.93 -2.87
N GLN A 78 1.24 -7.62 -2.50
CA GLN A 78 1.36 -9.02 -2.09
C GLN A 78 1.87 -9.90 -3.22
N VAL A 79 1.41 -9.66 -4.44
CA VAL A 79 1.90 -10.40 -5.61
C VAL A 79 3.39 -10.11 -5.84
N LEU A 80 3.77 -8.83 -5.78
CA LEU A 80 5.16 -8.43 -6.01
C LEU A 80 6.10 -8.97 -4.92
N ILE A 81 5.63 -9.05 -3.69
CA ILE A 81 6.41 -9.60 -2.58
C ILE A 81 6.60 -11.10 -2.78
N ASP A 82 5.53 -11.82 -3.16
CA ASP A 82 5.63 -13.26 -3.46
C ASP A 82 6.62 -13.50 -4.60
N PHE A 83 6.52 -12.71 -5.65
CA PHE A 83 7.39 -12.82 -6.81
C PHE A 83 8.86 -12.59 -6.43
N SER A 84 9.11 -11.56 -5.61
CA SER A 84 10.45 -11.25 -5.13
C SER A 84 11.04 -12.39 -4.32
N TYR A 85 10.25 -13.01 -3.49
CA TYR A 85 10.68 -14.15 -2.68
C TYR A 85 11.00 -15.35 -3.57
N ASP A 86 10.12 -15.65 -4.52
CA ASP A 86 10.31 -16.78 -5.42
C ASP A 86 11.57 -16.64 -6.27
N LEU A 87 11.94 -15.40 -6.63
CA LEU A 87 13.17 -15.14 -7.39
C LEU A 87 14.41 -15.05 -6.50
N GLY A 88 14.23 -15.16 -5.18
CA GLY A 88 15.35 -15.12 -4.26
C GLY A 88 15.88 -13.72 -3.96
N TYR A 89 15.11 -12.68 -4.26
CA TYR A 89 15.53 -11.31 -4.01
C TYR A 89 15.45 -10.93 -2.52
N ILE A 90 14.58 -11.59 -1.78
CA ILE A 90 14.44 -11.39 -0.33
C ILE A 90 14.39 -12.75 0.35
N GLY A 91 14.91 -12.80 1.58
CA GLY A 91 14.87 -14.02 2.37
C GLY A 91 13.55 -14.18 3.10
N ASN A 92 13.43 -15.29 3.82
CA ASN A 92 12.19 -15.67 4.48
C ASN A 92 11.72 -14.64 5.51
N GLU A 93 12.62 -14.07 6.29
CA GLU A 93 12.26 -13.10 7.33
C GLU A 93 11.65 -11.84 6.74
N LYS A 94 12.31 -11.26 5.73
CA LYS A 94 11.79 -10.06 5.06
C LYS A 94 10.48 -10.37 4.33
N TYR A 95 10.39 -11.54 3.73
CA TYR A 95 9.19 -11.98 3.03
C TYR A 95 7.98 -12.01 3.97
N GLU A 96 8.12 -12.72 5.11
CA GLU A 96 7.01 -12.85 6.05
C GLU A 96 6.59 -11.50 6.62
N LYS A 97 7.57 -10.65 6.96
CA LYS A 97 7.29 -9.34 7.52
C LYS A 97 6.54 -8.44 6.53
N ALA A 98 7.01 -8.40 5.29
CA ALA A 98 6.38 -7.56 4.26
C ALA A 98 4.98 -8.08 3.90
N ARG A 99 4.85 -9.39 3.76
CA ARG A 99 3.57 -10.02 3.43
C ARG A 99 2.51 -9.71 4.49
N MET A 100 2.87 -9.89 5.75
CA MET A 100 1.95 -9.63 6.87
C MET A 100 1.57 -8.16 6.96
N GLU A 101 2.51 -7.27 6.71
CA GLU A 101 2.24 -5.84 6.77
C GLU A 101 1.21 -5.41 5.71
N TYR A 102 1.37 -5.86 4.46
CA TYR A 102 0.43 -5.47 3.42
C TYR A 102 -0.92 -6.17 3.53
N GLU A 103 -0.96 -7.37 4.09
CA GLU A 103 -2.22 -8.01 4.43
C GLU A 103 -2.97 -7.18 5.47
N GLU A 104 -2.26 -6.72 6.51
CA GLU A 104 -2.86 -5.91 7.58
C GLU A 104 -3.32 -4.56 7.06
N ILE A 105 -2.53 -3.90 6.22
CA ILE A 105 -2.91 -2.63 5.62
C ILE A 105 -4.20 -2.78 4.82
N GLY A 106 -4.31 -3.83 4.01
CA GLY A 106 -5.53 -4.10 3.25
C GLY A 106 -6.74 -4.27 4.14
N LYS A 107 -6.60 -5.01 5.23
CA LYS A 107 -7.68 -5.21 6.19
C LYS A 107 -8.09 -3.91 6.87
N MET A 108 -7.11 -3.10 7.25
CA MET A 108 -7.37 -1.81 7.90
C MET A 108 -8.14 -0.86 6.97
N ILE A 109 -7.75 -0.80 5.70
CA ILE A 109 -8.44 0.07 4.75
C ILE A 109 -9.86 -0.43 4.52
N ASN A 110 -10.05 -1.73 4.37
CA ASN A 110 -11.39 -2.30 4.20
C ASN A 110 -12.27 -2.01 5.41
N SER A 111 -11.72 -2.10 6.62
CA SER A 111 -12.46 -1.77 7.85
C SER A 111 -12.83 -0.29 7.87
N PHE A 112 -11.93 0.57 7.44
CA PHE A 112 -12.20 2.01 7.36
C PHE A 112 -13.31 2.31 6.36
N ILE A 113 -13.29 1.65 5.19
CA ILE A 113 -14.32 1.83 4.18
C ILE A 113 -15.71 1.54 4.75
N LYS A 114 -15.83 0.53 5.60
CA LYS A 114 -17.11 0.18 6.22
C LYS A 114 -17.68 1.26 7.11
N THR A 115 -16.84 2.20 7.57
CA THR A 115 -17.29 3.31 8.40
C THR A 115 -17.87 4.46 7.59
N LEU A 116 -17.68 4.46 6.28
CA LEU A 116 -18.18 5.53 5.42
C LEU A 116 -19.66 5.35 5.12
N LYS A 117 -20.38 6.46 5.17
CA LYS A 117 -21.79 6.44 4.80
C LYS A 117 -21.90 6.73 3.32
N THR A 118 -22.01 5.68 2.53
CA THR A 118 -22.16 5.84 1.09
C THR A 118 -23.63 5.62 0.73
N ASN A 119 -24.14 6.49 -0.14
CA ASN A 119 -25.45 6.30 -0.73
C ASN A 119 -25.33 5.25 -1.82
N ILE A 120 -26.19 4.29 -1.73
CA ILE A 120 -26.23 3.20 -2.70
C ILE A 120 -27.45 3.37 -3.57
#